data_480db1d059fc7680020badd4d63cdcc5
#
_entry.id   480db1d059fc7680020badd4d63cdcc5
#
_cell.length_a   1.000
_cell.length_b   1.000
_cell.length_c   1.000
_cell.angle_alpha   90.00
_cell.angle_beta   90.00
_cell.angle_gamma   90.00
#
_symmetry.space_group_name_H-M   'P 1'
#
loop_
_entity.id
_entity.type
_entity.pdbx_description
1 polymer ?
#
loop_
_entity_poly.entity_id
_entity_poly.type
_entity_poly.pdbx_seq_one_letter_code
_entity_poly.pdbx_strand_id
1 'polypeptide(L)'
;WSMVATQVLGGIPVPLYQDSVAEEMLYVLENADVKYAIVQNQEQTDKLLEIKERLPKLEHICYEEPRGMRNYSKEYIHYYKDIQGNGKIFQNDNPDFFLSEIEKSHGSDIAIFLYTSGTTGDPKGVVLTFDNLIISSRNGIKFDSLTSKEEVLAYLPMAWVGDNIFSFGQAYVAGFCVNCPENRETVTTDLKEIGPTYYFAPPAIYENVLTKVMIRMEDAGRMKRIMFKYFMELAKSVGIKILDGETVSIKDRLLYKTGNFLVYGPLRNNLGLSRTRLAYTAGEAIGPEIFEFFRSLGINIKQLYGQTEATVFVCAQPDGEVKADTVGKAYPGVELRLSDNNEVFYRSPGVFHSYYKSPESTAETKDSEGWVATGDAGFFDDDGHLKIIDRAKDVGRMKDGTMFAPKYIENKLKFFPYIKEVVAFGNEKIFASALICIDIEAVGNWAEKRNLAYSGYTDLSARKEVYDLVQNCVETVNSDLARDETLRGSQIKRYLLLHKELDADDGEITRTRKVRRRIISDKYGELIGALDDPQQTHREIDSQMTFEDGRVGNVKADLQIREIKLV
;
A
#
# COMPACT_ATOMS: atom_id res chain seq x y z
N TRP A 1 13.83 10.02 18.55
CA TRP A 1 14.31 11.02 19.52
C TRP A 1 14.29 12.42 18.93
N SER A 2 14.87 12.64 17.75
CA SER A 2 14.97 13.96 17.11
C SER A 2 13.61 14.58 16.79
N MET A 3 12.65 13.77 16.31
CA MET A 3 11.28 14.22 16.06
C MET A 3 10.63 14.76 17.33
N VAL A 4 10.68 14.00 18.43
CA VAL A 4 10.09 14.42 19.72
C VAL A 4 10.81 15.63 20.30
N ALA A 5 12.15 15.66 20.24
CA ALA A 5 12.92 16.81 20.68
C ALA A 5 12.56 18.10 19.91
N THR A 6 12.36 17.97 18.59
CA THR A 6 11.88 19.09 17.76
C THR A 6 10.52 19.58 18.22
N GLN A 7 9.58 18.66 18.45
CA GLN A 7 8.22 18.97 18.91
C GLN A 7 8.20 19.66 20.28
N VAL A 8 9.00 19.17 21.24
CA VAL A 8 9.10 19.79 22.57
C VAL A 8 9.61 21.23 22.51
N LEU A 9 10.50 21.52 21.56
CA LEU A 9 11.03 22.87 21.34
C LEU A 9 10.10 23.77 20.50
N GLY A 10 8.88 23.33 20.18
CA GLY A 10 7.95 24.05 19.33
C GLY A 10 8.34 24.06 17.84
N GLY A 11 9.31 23.24 17.45
CA GLY A 11 9.68 23.03 16.05
C GLY A 11 8.77 22.02 15.37
N ILE A 12 8.75 22.04 14.04
CA ILE A 12 7.91 21.16 13.22
C ILE A 12 8.79 20.16 12.49
N PRO A 13 8.75 18.86 12.81
CA PRO A 13 9.47 17.83 12.08
C PRO A 13 8.86 17.62 10.69
N VAL A 14 9.74 17.36 9.71
CA VAL A 14 9.38 17.06 8.32
C VAL A 14 10.14 15.79 7.90
N PRO A 15 9.59 14.60 8.17
CA PRO A 15 10.22 13.35 7.79
C PRO A 15 10.29 13.19 6.27
N LEU A 16 11.43 12.71 5.77
CA LEU A 16 11.66 12.38 4.37
C LEU A 16 11.78 10.87 4.17
N TYR A 17 11.48 10.40 2.95
CA TYR A 17 11.81 9.05 2.56
C TYR A 17 13.31 8.90 2.37
N GLN A 18 13.91 7.91 3.00
CA GLN A 18 15.36 7.68 2.97
C GLN A 18 15.90 7.27 1.59
N ASP A 19 15.04 6.73 0.74
CA ASP A 19 15.33 6.31 -0.63
C ASP A 19 15.08 7.39 -1.68
N SER A 20 14.59 8.57 -1.26
CA SER A 20 14.48 9.73 -2.15
C SER A 20 15.84 10.17 -2.68
N VAL A 21 15.86 10.60 -3.94
CA VAL A 21 17.02 11.24 -4.54
C VAL A 21 17.10 12.71 -4.14
N ALA A 22 18.27 13.34 -4.29
CA ALA A 22 18.51 14.72 -3.87
C ALA A 22 17.48 15.71 -4.44
N GLU A 23 17.12 15.61 -5.71
CA GLU A 23 16.13 16.48 -6.36
C GLU A 23 14.71 16.34 -5.78
N GLU A 24 14.29 15.14 -5.39
CA GLU A 24 13.00 14.93 -4.71
C GLU A 24 13.01 15.57 -3.31
N MET A 25 14.13 15.47 -2.59
CA MET A 25 14.31 16.09 -1.27
C MET A 25 14.27 17.63 -1.38
N LEU A 26 14.88 18.20 -2.43
CA LEU A 26 14.98 19.64 -2.62
C LEU A 26 13.62 20.34 -2.52
N TYR A 27 12.63 19.85 -3.27
CA TYR A 27 11.30 20.46 -3.26
C TYR A 27 10.70 20.51 -1.86
N VAL A 28 10.77 19.42 -1.12
CA VAL A 28 10.21 19.32 0.23
C VAL A 28 10.93 20.25 1.20
N LEU A 29 12.27 20.26 1.17
CA LEU A 29 13.10 21.06 2.07
C LEU A 29 12.94 22.57 1.81
N GLU A 30 12.84 22.96 0.54
CA GLU A 30 12.59 24.34 0.13
C GLU A 30 11.17 24.79 0.52
N ASN A 31 10.15 23.99 0.17
CA ASN A 31 8.76 24.31 0.47
C ASN A 31 8.50 24.42 1.97
N ALA A 32 9.08 23.50 2.77
CA ALA A 32 8.94 23.50 4.23
C ALA A 32 9.83 24.50 4.97
N ASP A 33 10.68 25.27 4.25
CA ASP A 33 11.63 26.21 4.86
C ASP A 33 12.53 25.56 5.92
N VAL A 34 13.04 24.35 5.64
CA VAL A 34 13.81 23.56 6.60
C VAL A 34 15.11 24.24 6.96
N LYS A 35 15.38 24.37 8.29
CA LYS A 35 16.60 24.98 8.82
C LYS A 35 17.64 23.96 9.28
N TYR A 36 17.18 22.84 9.83
CA TYR A 36 18.03 21.80 10.41
C TYR A 36 17.67 20.46 9.79
N ALA A 37 18.67 19.70 9.34
CA ALA A 37 18.50 18.36 8.84
C ALA A 37 19.22 17.36 9.75
N ILE A 38 18.56 16.25 10.07
CA ILE A 38 19.13 15.15 10.85
C ILE A 38 19.08 13.90 9.97
N VAL A 39 20.26 13.35 9.69
CA VAL A 39 20.45 12.27 8.75
C VAL A 39 21.22 11.11 9.37
N GLN A 40 21.05 9.91 8.82
CA GLN A 40 21.65 8.72 9.38
C GLN A 40 23.18 8.66 9.13
N ASN A 41 23.61 8.82 7.88
CA ASN A 41 24.96 8.45 7.44
C ASN A 41 25.51 9.36 6.34
N GLN A 42 26.67 8.99 5.80
CA GLN A 42 27.34 9.69 4.71
C GLN A 42 26.46 9.82 3.47
N GLU A 43 25.80 8.74 3.02
CA GLU A 43 24.96 8.77 1.81
C GLU A 43 23.89 9.85 1.90
N GLN A 44 23.19 9.94 3.01
CA GLN A 44 22.14 10.94 3.21
C GLN A 44 22.73 12.36 3.36
N THR A 45 23.92 12.48 3.94
CA THR A 45 24.63 13.76 4.00
C THR A 45 25.01 14.23 2.60
N ASP A 46 25.53 13.34 1.75
CA ASP A 46 25.96 13.67 0.38
C ASP A 46 24.77 14.13 -0.47
N LYS A 47 23.61 13.48 -0.37
CA LYS A 47 22.37 13.92 -1.03
C LYS A 47 21.99 15.37 -0.65
N LEU A 48 22.12 15.72 0.63
CA LEU A 48 21.85 17.10 1.08
C LEU A 48 22.90 18.10 0.58
N LEU A 49 24.17 17.70 0.54
CA LEU A 49 25.25 18.55 0.05
C LEU A 49 25.12 18.85 -1.44
N GLU A 50 24.66 17.90 -2.25
CA GLU A 50 24.39 18.07 -3.67
C GLU A 50 23.41 19.23 -3.94
N ILE A 51 22.44 19.45 -3.05
CA ILE A 51 21.39 20.46 -3.19
C ILE A 51 21.55 21.65 -2.24
N LYS A 52 22.60 21.66 -1.39
CA LYS A 52 22.78 22.64 -0.30
C LYS A 52 22.81 24.09 -0.80
N GLU A 53 23.45 24.36 -1.94
CA GLU A 53 23.55 25.71 -2.50
C GLU A 53 22.16 26.27 -2.89
N ARG A 54 21.22 25.41 -3.20
CA ARG A 54 19.82 25.75 -3.55
C ARG A 54 18.94 25.91 -2.31
N LEU A 55 19.44 25.57 -1.11
CA LEU A 55 18.73 25.62 0.16
C LEU A 55 19.35 26.65 1.13
N PRO A 56 19.17 27.95 0.89
CA PRO A 56 19.80 29.01 1.70
C PRO A 56 19.34 29.01 3.16
N LYS A 57 18.14 28.46 3.45
CA LYS A 57 17.59 28.36 4.81
C LYS A 57 18.10 27.16 5.60
N LEU A 58 18.69 26.16 4.95
CA LEU A 58 19.28 25.02 5.64
C LEU A 58 20.59 25.43 6.31
N GLU A 59 20.56 25.62 7.61
CA GLU A 59 21.68 26.15 8.40
C GLU A 59 22.65 25.05 8.84
N HIS A 60 22.11 23.90 9.32
CA HIS A 60 22.90 22.81 9.88
C HIS A 60 22.42 21.43 9.43
N ILE A 61 23.39 20.53 9.22
CA ILE A 61 23.18 19.10 8.95
C ILE A 61 23.79 18.30 10.10
N CYS A 62 23.02 17.42 10.71
CA CYS A 62 23.45 16.58 11.79
C CYS A 62 23.43 15.11 11.35
N TYR A 63 24.56 14.39 11.44
CA TYR A 63 24.66 12.98 11.09
C TYR A 63 24.85 12.08 12.32
N GLU A 64 24.32 10.85 12.26
CA GLU A 64 24.40 9.89 13.36
C GLU A 64 25.60 8.92 13.22
N GLU A 65 25.79 8.31 12.03
CA GLU A 65 26.87 7.36 11.75
C GLU A 65 28.14 8.10 11.28
N PRO A 66 29.26 8.01 12.03
CA PRO A 66 30.46 8.80 11.72
C PRO A 66 31.36 8.18 10.63
N ARG A 67 31.05 6.97 10.13
CA ARG A 67 31.83 6.34 9.06
C ARG A 67 31.79 7.20 7.80
N GLY A 68 32.94 7.43 7.19
CA GLY A 68 33.06 8.24 5.98
C GLY A 68 33.13 9.75 6.21
N MET A 69 32.77 10.26 7.40
CA MET A 69 32.56 11.69 7.66
C MET A 69 33.83 12.51 8.01
N ARG A 70 35.04 11.90 7.97
CA ARG A 70 36.28 12.55 8.46
C ARG A 70 36.66 13.85 7.74
N ASN A 71 36.37 13.94 6.46
CA ASN A 71 36.82 15.03 5.58
C ASN A 71 35.75 16.09 5.33
N TYR A 72 34.59 15.99 5.98
CA TYR A 72 33.51 16.95 5.80
C TYR A 72 33.72 18.22 6.60
N SER A 73 33.25 19.35 6.09
CA SER A 73 33.31 20.63 6.78
C SER A 73 32.55 20.58 8.11
N LYS A 74 33.20 21.07 9.17
CA LYS A 74 32.57 21.17 10.50
C LYS A 74 31.84 22.48 10.74
N GLU A 75 31.78 23.34 9.76
CA GLU A 75 31.13 24.66 9.88
C GLU A 75 29.62 24.51 10.08
N TYR A 76 28.97 23.61 9.30
CA TYR A 76 27.53 23.38 9.35
C TYR A 76 27.15 21.90 9.40
N ILE A 77 28.15 20.98 9.45
CA ILE A 77 27.93 19.54 9.57
C ILE A 77 28.39 19.07 10.95
N HIS A 78 27.48 18.50 11.72
CA HIS A 78 27.72 18.18 13.12
C HIS A 78 27.46 16.69 13.43
N TYR A 79 28.25 16.13 14.33
CA TYR A 79 28.01 14.79 14.82
C TYR A 79 26.91 14.79 15.90
N TYR A 80 25.94 13.89 15.78
CA TYR A 80 24.80 13.83 16.67
C TYR A 80 25.18 13.68 18.17
N LYS A 81 26.21 12.86 18.47
CA LYS A 81 26.66 12.70 19.86
C LYS A 81 27.30 13.96 20.44
N ASP A 82 27.91 14.80 19.61
CA ASP A 82 28.44 16.08 20.08
C ASP A 82 27.30 17.02 20.47
N ILE A 83 26.21 17.04 19.68
CA ILE A 83 25.01 17.80 20.02
C ILE A 83 24.39 17.29 21.33
N GLN A 84 24.31 15.96 21.51
CA GLN A 84 23.83 15.39 22.77
C GLN A 84 24.76 15.73 23.96
N GLY A 85 26.07 15.78 23.75
CA GLY A 85 27.05 16.22 24.75
C GLY A 85 26.82 17.67 25.16
N ASN A 86 26.67 18.57 24.21
CA ASN A 86 26.37 19.99 24.44
C ASN A 86 25.00 20.16 25.15
N GLY A 87 24.00 19.35 24.75
CA GLY A 87 22.69 19.34 25.39
C GLY A 87 22.73 18.97 26.88
N LYS A 88 23.60 18.02 27.29
CA LYS A 88 23.80 17.69 28.70
C LYS A 88 24.41 18.85 29.50
N ILE A 89 25.35 19.58 28.91
CA ILE A 89 25.95 20.79 29.54
C ILE A 89 24.85 21.84 29.72
N PHE A 90 24.10 22.12 28.65
CA PHE A 90 23.00 23.08 28.68
C PHE A 90 21.94 22.74 29.74
N GLN A 91 21.58 21.45 29.87
CA GLN A 91 20.61 20.96 30.84
C GLN A 91 21.08 21.19 32.29
N ASN A 92 22.39 21.03 32.57
CA ASN A 92 22.92 21.32 33.91
C ASN A 92 22.80 22.78 34.28
N ASP A 93 22.99 23.70 33.32
CA ASP A 93 22.87 25.13 33.53
C ASP A 93 21.39 25.62 33.53
N ASN A 94 20.49 24.84 32.93
CA ASN A 94 19.07 25.18 32.75
C ASN A 94 18.18 23.96 33.07
N PRO A 95 18.11 23.49 34.33
CA PRO A 95 17.45 22.24 34.72
C PRO A 95 15.93 22.22 34.41
N ASP A 96 15.25 23.36 34.50
CA ASP A 96 13.80 23.46 34.31
C ASP A 96 13.41 23.73 32.83
N PHE A 97 14.39 23.95 31.94
CA PHE A 97 14.13 24.33 30.55
C PHE A 97 13.21 23.36 29.83
N PHE A 98 13.50 22.05 29.90
CA PHE A 98 12.73 21.03 29.22
C PHE A 98 11.25 21.03 29.62
N LEU A 99 10.97 21.08 30.92
CA LEU A 99 9.59 21.10 31.42
C LEU A 99 8.87 22.41 31.07
N SER A 100 9.57 23.53 31.13
CA SER A 100 9.02 24.82 30.74
C SER A 100 8.66 24.93 29.26
N GLU A 101 9.41 24.23 28.38
CA GLU A 101 9.07 24.17 26.93
C GLU A 101 7.83 23.28 26.70
N ILE A 102 7.72 22.15 27.39
CA ILE A 102 6.53 21.28 27.31
C ILE A 102 5.26 22.05 27.72
N GLU A 103 5.33 22.82 28.79
CA GLU A 103 4.18 23.59 29.30
C GLU A 103 3.65 24.67 28.34
N LYS A 104 4.45 25.08 27.37
CA LYS A 104 4.05 26.04 26.31
C LYS A 104 3.23 25.40 25.20
N SER A 105 3.29 24.08 25.07
CA SER A 105 2.66 23.36 23.95
C SER A 105 1.16 23.16 24.18
N HIS A 106 0.40 23.34 23.11
CA HIS A 106 -1.05 23.13 23.09
C HIS A 106 -1.44 22.07 22.05
N GLY A 107 -2.59 21.43 22.23
CA GLY A 107 -3.10 20.44 21.29
C GLY A 107 -3.32 20.99 19.87
N SER A 108 -3.64 22.27 19.76
CA SER A 108 -3.81 22.99 18.48
C SER A 108 -2.50 23.33 17.76
N ASP A 109 -1.35 23.18 18.42
CA ASP A 109 -0.06 23.47 17.78
C ASP A 109 0.26 22.42 16.71
N ILE A 110 1.03 22.85 15.71
CA ILE A 110 1.42 21.98 14.61
C ILE A 110 2.42 20.95 15.12
N ALA A 111 2.09 19.67 14.94
CA ALA A 111 2.91 18.56 15.40
C ALA A 111 3.91 18.08 14.32
N ILE A 112 3.50 18.10 13.03
CA ILE A 112 4.29 17.50 11.95
C ILE A 112 3.80 17.97 10.59
N PHE A 113 4.70 18.04 9.60
CA PHE A 113 4.35 18.10 8.19
C PHE A 113 4.66 16.75 7.54
N LEU A 114 3.67 16.19 6.85
CA LEU A 114 3.83 14.96 6.06
C LEU A 114 3.56 15.25 4.59
N TYR A 115 4.56 15.04 3.74
CA TYR A 115 4.42 15.29 2.31
C TYR A 115 3.84 14.08 1.59
N THR A 116 2.72 14.29 0.88
CA THR A 116 2.07 13.27 0.07
C THR A 116 2.42 13.46 -1.39
N SER A 117 2.77 12.37 -2.08
CA SER A 117 2.89 12.40 -3.54
C SER A 117 1.49 12.52 -4.15
N GLY A 118 1.08 13.74 -4.46
CA GLY A 118 -0.14 13.97 -5.23
C GLY A 118 -0.12 13.21 -6.57
N THR A 119 -1.25 12.70 -7.01
CA THR A 119 -1.36 11.97 -8.29
C THR A 119 -1.18 12.88 -9.52
N THR A 120 -1.10 14.21 -9.35
CA THR A 120 -1.21 15.18 -10.44
C THR A 120 -0.29 16.41 -10.30
N GLY A 121 0.73 16.39 -9.42
CA GLY A 121 1.59 17.57 -9.23
C GLY A 121 2.65 17.36 -8.17
N ASP A 122 3.24 18.48 -7.73
CA ASP A 122 4.24 18.48 -6.67
C ASP A 122 3.65 17.96 -5.34
N PRO A 123 4.49 17.34 -4.48
CA PRO A 123 4.05 16.84 -3.18
C PRO A 123 3.46 17.96 -2.31
N LYS A 124 2.33 17.69 -1.65
CA LYS A 124 1.68 18.66 -0.74
C LYS A 124 2.03 18.36 0.71
N GLY A 125 2.44 19.37 1.45
CA GLY A 125 2.73 19.26 2.89
C GLY A 125 1.44 19.27 3.70
N VAL A 126 1.01 18.12 4.19
CA VAL A 126 -0.15 17.97 5.07
C VAL A 126 0.23 18.41 6.47
N VAL A 127 -0.48 19.39 7.02
CA VAL A 127 -0.26 19.95 8.34
C VAL A 127 -1.12 19.23 9.36
N LEU A 128 -0.51 18.50 10.29
CA LEU A 128 -1.20 17.84 11.39
C LEU A 128 -0.87 18.49 12.73
N THR A 129 -1.89 18.67 13.57
CA THR A 129 -1.75 19.18 14.94
C THR A 129 -1.54 18.04 15.95
N PHE A 130 -1.13 18.36 17.16
CA PHE A 130 -1.07 17.36 18.24
C PHE A 130 -2.45 16.77 18.54
N ASP A 131 -3.52 17.58 18.49
CA ASP A 131 -4.88 17.07 18.66
C ASP A 131 -5.24 16.05 17.59
N ASN A 132 -4.88 16.26 16.31
CA ASN A 132 -5.11 15.28 15.26
C ASN A 132 -4.44 13.93 15.60
N LEU A 133 -3.17 13.95 15.98
CA LEU A 133 -2.41 12.73 16.30
C LEU A 133 -2.94 12.03 17.55
N ILE A 134 -3.20 12.78 18.63
CA ILE A 134 -3.59 12.22 19.93
C ILE A 134 -5.02 11.68 19.89
N ILE A 135 -5.97 12.41 19.29
CA ILE A 135 -7.37 11.97 19.23
C ILE A 135 -7.49 10.75 18.32
N SER A 136 -6.85 10.76 17.15
CA SER A 136 -6.82 9.60 16.25
C SER A 136 -6.19 8.37 16.92
N SER A 137 -5.10 8.57 17.66
CA SER A 137 -4.46 7.49 18.42
C SER A 137 -5.38 6.93 19.52
N ARG A 138 -6.06 7.79 20.30
CA ARG A 138 -7.03 7.36 21.33
C ARG A 138 -8.19 6.59 20.74
N ASN A 139 -8.72 7.02 19.61
CA ASN A 139 -9.80 6.33 18.92
C ASN A 139 -9.33 4.94 18.46
N GLY A 140 -8.12 4.83 17.91
CA GLY A 140 -7.52 3.56 17.51
C GLY A 140 -7.30 2.61 18.68
N ILE A 141 -6.75 3.11 19.77
CA ILE A 141 -6.54 2.33 20.99
C ILE A 141 -7.86 1.76 21.50
N LYS A 142 -8.92 2.56 21.51
CA LYS A 142 -10.25 2.13 21.94
C LYS A 142 -10.85 1.10 20.98
N PHE A 143 -10.74 1.31 19.67
CA PHE A 143 -11.29 0.43 18.67
C PHE A 143 -10.67 -0.97 18.71
N ASP A 144 -9.36 -1.05 18.84
CA ASP A 144 -8.59 -2.29 18.82
C ASP A 144 -8.25 -2.84 20.23
N SER A 145 -8.74 -2.17 21.28
CA SER A 145 -8.45 -2.51 22.68
C SER A 145 -6.94 -2.65 22.94
N LEU A 146 -6.15 -1.70 22.41
CA LEU A 146 -4.69 -1.70 22.61
C LEU A 146 -4.34 -1.37 24.05
N THR A 147 -3.28 -1.98 24.55
CA THR A 147 -2.80 -1.81 25.92
C THR A 147 -1.30 -1.55 25.96
N SER A 148 -0.76 -1.22 27.13
CA SER A 148 0.69 -1.08 27.34
C SER A 148 1.48 -2.39 27.16
N LYS A 149 0.80 -3.51 26.92
CA LYS A 149 1.43 -4.83 26.69
C LYS A 149 1.68 -5.13 25.21
N GLU A 150 1.24 -4.25 24.31
CA GLU A 150 1.53 -4.43 22.89
C GLU A 150 3.01 -4.21 22.60
N GLU A 151 3.49 -4.90 21.59
CA GLU A 151 4.81 -4.73 21.00
C GLU A 151 4.67 -4.54 19.51
N VAL A 152 5.27 -3.49 18.98
CA VAL A 152 5.29 -3.19 17.54
C VAL A 152 6.71 -3.22 17.00
N LEU A 153 6.85 -3.49 15.70
CA LEU A 153 8.09 -3.33 14.95
C LEU A 153 7.94 -2.12 14.03
N ALA A 154 8.64 -1.02 14.35
CA ALA A 154 8.64 0.23 13.58
C ALA A 154 9.69 0.16 12.46
N TYR A 155 9.31 -0.38 11.32
CA TYR A 155 10.19 -0.57 10.17
C TYR A 155 9.75 0.20 8.93
N LEU A 156 8.60 0.84 8.98
CA LEU A 156 8.05 1.62 7.89
C LEU A 156 8.65 3.03 7.87
N PRO A 157 8.64 3.73 6.73
CA PRO A 157 9.20 5.08 6.66
C PRO A 157 8.45 6.07 7.56
N MET A 158 9.19 6.85 8.35
CA MET A 158 8.60 7.90 9.20
C MET A 158 7.88 9.00 8.40
N ALA A 159 8.22 9.17 7.12
CA ALA A 159 7.51 10.08 6.20
C ALA A 159 6.09 9.63 5.88
N TRP A 160 5.75 8.38 6.19
CA TRP A 160 4.42 7.83 5.99
C TRP A 160 3.57 7.98 7.27
N VAL A 161 2.36 8.53 7.11
CA VAL A 161 1.47 8.80 8.26
C VAL A 161 1.11 7.55 9.06
N GLY A 162 1.06 6.39 8.39
CA GLY A 162 0.78 5.12 9.07
C GLY A 162 1.81 4.80 10.14
N ASP A 163 3.11 4.93 9.85
CA ASP A 163 4.16 4.70 10.85
C ASP A 163 4.05 5.68 12.01
N ASN A 164 3.77 6.95 11.73
CA ASN A 164 3.57 7.96 12.77
C ASN A 164 2.45 7.61 13.75
N ILE A 165 1.36 7.01 13.29
CA ILE A 165 0.24 6.62 14.15
C ILE A 165 0.49 5.26 14.80
N PHE A 166 0.80 4.22 14.01
CA PHE A 166 0.91 2.85 14.49
C PHE A 166 2.12 2.62 15.39
N SER A 167 3.26 3.23 15.05
CA SER A 167 4.50 3.03 15.80
C SER A 167 4.71 4.07 16.90
N PHE A 168 4.25 5.31 16.72
CA PHE A 168 4.54 6.41 17.66
C PHE A 168 3.30 6.97 18.34
N GLY A 169 2.33 7.49 17.62
CA GLY A 169 1.18 8.17 18.20
C GLY A 169 0.41 7.30 19.20
N GLN A 170 0.07 6.07 18.79
CA GLN A 170 -0.61 5.11 19.67
C GLN A 170 0.30 4.63 20.81
N ALA A 171 1.61 4.47 20.56
CA ALA A 171 2.56 4.09 21.61
C ALA A 171 2.68 5.14 22.71
N TYR A 172 2.73 6.42 22.35
CA TYR A 172 2.77 7.51 23.34
C TYR A 172 1.51 7.56 24.21
N VAL A 173 0.35 7.25 23.62
CA VAL A 173 -0.92 7.29 24.36
C VAL A 173 -1.16 6.02 25.19
N ALA A 174 -0.85 4.83 24.65
CA ALA A 174 -1.10 3.54 25.31
C ALA A 174 0.06 3.05 26.17
N GLY A 175 1.28 3.55 25.92
CA GLY A 175 2.49 3.15 26.65
C GLY A 175 3.06 1.79 26.28
N PHE A 176 2.84 1.33 25.06
CA PHE A 176 3.39 0.05 24.60
C PHE A 176 4.82 0.16 24.04
N CYS A 177 5.48 -0.98 23.84
CA CYS A 177 6.87 -1.05 23.40
C CYS A 177 6.97 -0.88 21.88
N VAL A 178 7.87 0.03 21.45
CA VAL A 178 8.26 0.22 20.06
C VAL A 178 9.66 -0.36 19.85
N ASN A 179 9.76 -1.36 19.01
CA ASN A 179 11.02 -1.97 18.60
C ASN A 179 11.43 -1.42 17.23
N CYS A 180 12.62 -0.87 17.11
CA CYS A 180 13.18 -0.39 15.85
C CYS A 180 14.19 -1.42 15.32
N PRO A 181 14.11 -1.81 14.03
CA PRO A 181 15.11 -2.70 13.45
C PRO A 181 16.46 -1.98 13.33
N GLU A 182 17.56 -2.73 13.33
CA GLU A 182 18.90 -2.15 13.12
C GLU A 182 19.04 -1.52 11.74
N ASN A 183 18.53 -2.21 10.72
CA ASN A 183 18.54 -1.75 9.35
C ASN A 183 17.46 -2.49 8.52
N ARG A 184 17.32 -2.13 7.24
CA ARG A 184 16.34 -2.74 6.33
C ARG A 184 16.55 -4.24 6.11
N GLU A 185 17.79 -4.72 6.16
CA GLU A 185 18.14 -6.12 5.92
C GLU A 185 17.80 -7.01 7.11
N THR A 186 17.84 -6.48 8.34
CA THR A 186 17.53 -7.23 9.56
C THR A 186 16.04 -7.35 9.86
N VAL A 187 15.18 -6.54 9.25
CA VAL A 187 13.72 -6.48 9.52
C VAL A 187 13.06 -7.86 9.61
N THR A 188 13.42 -8.78 8.70
CA THR A 188 12.85 -10.15 8.71
C THR A 188 13.31 -10.98 9.89
N THR A 189 14.55 -10.77 10.36
CA THR A 189 15.12 -11.43 11.55
C THR A 189 14.49 -10.85 12.80
N ASP A 190 14.46 -9.53 12.90
CA ASP A 190 13.89 -8.78 14.02
C ASP A 190 12.40 -9.11 14.21
N LEU A 191 11.64 -9.22 13.10
CA LEU A 191 10.24 -9.65 13.13
C LEU A 191 10.07 -11.02 13.81
N LYS A 192 10.98 -11.97 13.55
CA LYS A 192 10.93 -13.31 14.15
C LYS A 192 11.36 -13.32 15.61
N GLU A 193 12.35 -12.53 15.96
CA GLU A 193 12.91 -12.45 17.31
C GLU A 193 11.97 -11.70 18.26
N ILE A 194 11.39 -10.60 17.80
CA ILE A 194 10.47 -9.78 18.57
C ILE A 194 9.08 -10.41 18.63
N GLY A 195 8.56 -10.89 17.49
CA GLY A 195 7.21 -11.43 17.39
C GLY A 195 6.15 -10.39 17.80
N PRO A 196 5.95 -9.30 17.04
CA PRO A 196 5.08 -8.21 17.45
C PRO A 196 3.64 -8.69 17.72
N THR A 197 2.98 -8.12 18.71
CA THR A 197 1.57 -8.39 19.05
C THR A 197 0.61 -7.59 18.18
N TYR A 198 1.07 -6.45 17.72
CA TYR A 198 0.37 -5.53 16.84
C TYR A 198 1.24 -5.24 15.62
N TYR A 199 0.76 -5.60 14.43
CA TYR A 199 1.59 -5.59 13.22
C TYR A 199 0.87 -4.86 12.08
N PHE A 200 1.58 -3.94 11.43
CA PHE A 200 1.11 -3.28 10.22
C PHE A 200 2.05 -3.60 9.06
N ALA A 201 1.48 -3.98 7.92
CA ALA A 201 2.24 -4.15 6.68
C ALA A 201 1.39 -3.84 5.45
N PRO A 202 1.97 -3.22 4.40
CA PRO A 202 1.30 -3.09 3.12
C PRO A 202 1.10 -4.46 2.45
N PRO A 203 0.12 -4.60 1.50
CA PRO A 203 -0.20 -5.85 0.83
C PRO A 203 1.01 -6.59 0.25
N ALA A 204 1.92 -5.88 -0.39
CA ALA A 204 3.12 -6.47 -1.02
C ALA A 204 4.00 -7.28 -0.04
N ILE A 205 4.03 -6.93 1.24
CA ILE A 205 4.78 -7.71 2.25
C ILE A 205 4.07 -9.03 2.51
N TYR A 206 2.74 -9.03 2.65
CA TYR A 206 1.95 -10.26 2.84
C TYR A 206 2.07 -11.18 1.62
N GLU A 207 2.02 -10.63 0.40
CA GLU A 207 2.24 -11.36 -0.86
C GLU A 207 3.60 -12.05 -0.88
N ASN A 208 4.66 -11.30 -0.60
CA ASN A 208 6.02 -11.84 -0.55
C ASN A 208 6.17 -12.97 0.48
N VAL A 209 5.53 -12.82 1.65
CA VAL A 209 5.53 -13.85 2.69
C VAL A 209 4.82 -15.11 2.21
N LEU A 210 3.62 -14.99 1.62
CA LEU A 210 2.88 -16.12 1.07
C LEU A 210 3.67 -16.82 -0.04
N THR A 211 4.21 -16.08 -0.99
CA THR A 211 5.02 -16.61 -2.09
C THR A 211 6.21 -17.42 -1.55
N LYS A 212 6.95 -16.89 -0.57
CA LYS A 212 8.07 -17.62 0.08
C LYS A 212 7.61 -18.91 0.78
N VAL A 213 6.44 -18.90 1.40
CA VAL A 213 5.85 -20.11 2.01
C VAL A 213 5.52 -21.15 0.94
N MET A 214 4.88 -20.73 -0.14
CA MET A 214 4.48 -21.64 -1.23
C MET A 214 5.69 -22.27 -1.92
N ILE A 215 6.72 -21.50 -2.25
CA ILE A 215 7.98 -22.01 -2.82
C ILE A 215 8.62 -23.06 -1.90
N ARG A 216 8.78 -22.74 -0.60
CA ARG A 216 9.36 -23.69 0.37
C ARG A 216 8.52 -24.96 0.52
N MET A 217 7.22 -24.86 0.34
CA MET A 217 6.32 -26.03 0.41
C MET A 217 6.39 -26.88 -0.87
N GLU A 218 6.65 -26.28 -2.04
CA GLU A 218 6.91 -27.03 -3.27
C GLU A 218 8.21 -27.87 -3.18
N ASP A 219 9.24 -27.33 -2.53
CA ASP A 219 10.52 -28.01 -2.28
C ASP A 219 10.45 -29.03 -1.12
N ALA A 220 9.36 -29.02 -0.35
CA ALA A 220 9.23 -29.90 0.81
C ALA A 220 8.97 -31.37 0.38
N GLY A 221 9.40 -32.30 1.23
CA GLY A 221 9.13 -33.73 1.03
C GLY A 221 7.63 -34.05 0.96
N ARG A 222 7.27 -35.08 0.18
CA ARG A 222 5.88 -35.47 -0.14
C ARG A 222 4.96 -35.51 1.06
N MET A 223 5.41 -36.02 2.20
CA MET A 223 4.59 -36.12 3.43
C MET A 223 4.27 -34.75 3.99
N LYS A 224 5.23 -33.83 4.04
CA LYS A 224 5.01 -32.46 4.50
C LYS A 224 4.02 -31.71 3.60
N ARG A 225 4.12 -31.88 2.27
CA ARG A 225 3.19 -31.26 1.31
C ARG A 225 1.75 -31.75 1.49
N ILE A 226 1.55 -33.08 1.67
CA ILE A 226 0.22 -33.65 1.90
C ILE A 226 -0.37 -33.12 3.20
N MET A 227 0.43 -33.12 4.27
CA MET A 227 0.02 -32.60 5.57
C MET A 227 -0.32 -31.11 5.52
N PHE A 228 0.52 -30.31 4.87
CA PHE A 228 0.29 -28.87 4.68
C PHE A 228 -1.02 -28.65 3.92
N LYS A 229 -1.21 -29.30 2.77
CA LYS A 229 -2.43 -29.16 1.96
C LYS A 229 -3.69 -29.52 2.76
N TYR A 230 -3.69 -30.65 3.43
CA TYR A 230 -4.83 -31.09 4.23
C TYR A 230 -5.19 -30.10 5.35
N PHE A 231 -4.20 -29.68 6.13
CA PHE A 231 -4.46 -28.76 7.24
C PHE A 231 -4.79 -27.34 6.75
N MET A 232 -4.24 -26.88 5.63
CA MET A 232 -4.60 -25.56 5.08
C MET A 232 -6.05 -25.53 4.57
N GLU A 233 -6.54 -26.59 3.92
CA GLU A 233 -7.96 -26.69 3.56
C GLU A 233 -8.87 -26.68 4.80
N LEU A 234 -8.48 -27.41 5.84
CA LEU A 234 -9.19 -27.37 7.13
C LEU A 234 -9.13 -25.96 7.75
N ALA A 235 -7.98 -25.29 7.71
CA ALA A 235 -7.81 -23.95 8.25
C ALA A 235 -8.73 -22.94 7.56
N LYS A 236 -8.83 -22.98 6.24
CA LYS A 236 -9.73 -22.12 5.46
C LYS A 236 -11.21 -22.32 5.84
N SER A 237 -11.65 -23.55 6.01
CA SER A 237 -13.04 -23.86 6.32
C SER A 237 -13.43 -23.64 7.80
N VAL A 238 -12.48 -23.78 8.72
CA VAL A 238 -12.74 -23.79 10.18
C VAL A 238 -12.04 -22.64 10.90
N GLY A 239 -10.79 -22.31 10.51
CA GLY A 239 -9.95 -21.34 11.20
C GLY A 239 -10.53 -19.93 11.18
N ILE A 240 -11.02 -19.49 10.03
CA ILE A 240 -11.66 -18.17 9.87
C ILE A 240 -12.92 -18.08 10.76
N LYS A 241 -13.77 -19.11 10.76
CA LYS A 241 -14.96 -19.15 11.62
C LYS A 241 -14.62 -19.04 13.10
N ILE A 242 -13.56 -19.75 13.53
CA ILE A 242 -13.07 -19.65 14.92
C ILE A 242 -12.58 -18.24 15.21
N LEU A 243 -11.86 -17.63 14.28
CA LEU A 243 -11.31 -16.28 14.42
C LEU A 243 -12.42 -15.22 14.53
N ASP A 244 -13.48 -15.38 13.76
CA ASP A 244 -14.66 -14.49 13.75
C ASP A 244 -15.67 -14.79 14.86
N GLY A 245 -15.35 -15.74 15.75
CA GLY A 245 -16.21 -16.09 16.89
C GLY A 245 -17.43 -16.94 16.55
N GLU A 246 -17.48 -17.49 15.34
CA GLU A 246 -18.57 -18.36 14.92
C GLU A 246 -18.52 -19.73 15.63
N THR A 247 -19.67 -20.38 15.71
CA THR A 247 -19.78 -21.72 16.30
C THR A 247 -19.28 -22.77 15.33
N VAL A 248 -18.34 -23.60 15.77
CA VAL A 248 -17.81 -24.76 15.03
C VAL A 248 -18.00 -26.04 15.85
N SER A 249 -18.06 -27.19 15.16
CA SER A 249 -18.19 -28.49 15.86
C SER A 249 -16.98 -28.75 16.77
N ILE A 250 -17.19 -29.50 17.86
CA ILE A 250 -16.10 -29.90 18.78
C ILE A 250 -15.02 -30.68 18.03
N LYS A 251 -15.40 -31.53 17.07
CA LYS A 251 -14.49 -32.29 16.22
C LYS A 251 -13.61 -31.37 15.38
N ASP A 252 -14.19 -30.39 14.71
CA ASP A 252 -13.45 -29.43 13.86
C ASP A 252 -12.51 -28.56 14.70
N ARG A 253 -12.97 -28.14 15.89
CA ARG A 253 -12.13 -27.40 16.84
C ARG A 253 -10.93 -28.21 17.30
N LEU A 254 -11.09 -29.50 17.55
CA LEU A 254 -10.01 -30.42 17.93
C LEU A 254 -9.03 -30.64 16.77
N LEU A 255 -9.56 -30.86 15.56
CA LEU A 255 -8.75 -31.00 14.34
C LEU A 255 -7.96 -29.72 14.05
N TYR A 256 -8.57 -28.54 14.19
CA TYR A 256 -7.88 -27.27 14.04
C TYR A 256 -6.75 -27.08 15.07
N LYS A 257 -6.99 -27.48 16.35
CA LYS A 257 -5.92 -27.49 17.37
C LYS A 257 -4.77 -28.43 17.01
N THR A 258 -5.07 -29.60 16.42
CA THR A 258 -4.04 -30.53 15.92
C THR A 258 -3.25 -29.89 14.77
N GLY A 259 -3.94 -29.24 13.82
CA GLY A 259 -3.33 -28.47 12.76
C GLY A 259 -2.46 -27.31 13.27
N ASN A 260 -2.90 -26.67 14.35
CA ASN A 260 -2.13 -25.61 15.00
C ASN A 260 -0.80 -26.15 15.59
N PHE A 261 -0.83 -27.31 16.20
CA PHE A 261 0.40 -27.94 16.71
C PHE A 261 1.35 -28.39 15.60
N LEU A 262 0.83 -28.97 14.51
CA LEU A 262 1.64 -29.60 13.46
C LEU A 262 2.05 -28.63 12.35
N VAL A 263 1.21 -27.62 12.01
CA VAL A 263 1.38 -26.77 10.82
C VAL A 263 1.30 -25.29 11.14
N TYR A 264 0.15 -24.80 11.68
CA TYR A 264 -0.09 -23.35 11.78
C TYR A 264 0.82 -22.67 12.80
N GLY A 265 1.01 -23.26 13.98
CA GLY A 265 1.88 -22.74 15.02
C GLY A 265 3.34 -22.63 14.57
N PRO A 266 3.96 -23.75 14.09
CA PRO A 266 5.31 -23.71 13.51
C PRO A 266 5.44 -22.70 12.35
N LEU A 267 4.43 -22.60 11.49
CA LEU A 267 4.44 -21.65 10.38
C LEU A 267 4.41 -20.21 10.89
N ARG A 268 3.48 -19.84 11.77
CA ARG A 268 3.43 -18.51 12.37
C ARG A 268 4.72 -18.16 13.11
N ASN A 269 5.33 -19.12 13.79
CA ASN A 269 6.60 -18.92 14.47
C ASN A 269 7.73 -18.60 13.50
N ASN A 270 7.81 -19.34 12.39
CA ASN A 270 8.80 -19.07 11.33
C ASN A 270 8.58 -17.74 10.61
N LEU A 271 7.36 -17.22 10.63
CA LEU A 271 7.01 -15.92 10.05
C LEU A 271 7.17 -14.75 11.04
N GLY A 272 7.44 -15.03 12.33
CA GLY A 272 7.48 -14.00 13.38
C GLY A 272 6.11 -13.51 13.84
N LEU A 273 5.02 -14.23 13.48
CA LEU A 273 3.65 -13.81 13.72
C LEU A 273 2.92 -14.63 14.80
N SER A 274 3.65 -15.40 15.60
CA SER A 274 3.07 -16.28 16.64
C SER A 274 2.31 -15.50 17.71
N ARG A 275 2.80 -14.31 18.06
CA ARG A 275 2.25 -13.44 19.10
C ARG A 275 1.29 -12.41 18.55
N THR A 276 1.18 -12.29 17.22
CA THR A 276 0.36 -11.27 16.58
C THR A 276 -1.11 -11.48 16.90
N ARG A 277 -1.65 -10.59 17.71
CA ARG A 277 -3.05 -10.53 18.10
C ARG A 277 -3.88 -9.79 17.04
N LEU A 278 -3.32 -8.74 16.50
CA LEU A 278 -3.94 -7.85 15.54
C LEU A 278 -2.94 -7.49 14.43
N ALA A 279 -3.38 -7.60 13.21
CA ALA A 279 -2.62 -7.16 12.05
C ALA A 279 -3.47 -6.28 11.14
N TYR A 280 -2.83 -5.30 10.52
CA TYR A 280 -3.47 -4.43 9.53
C TYR A 280 -2.75 -4.45 8.19
N THR A 281 -3.52 -4.23 7.14
CA THR A 281 -3.03 -3.88 5.82
C THR A 281 -3.82 -2.69 5.26
N ALA A 282 -3.15 -1.84 4.51
CA ALA A 282 -3.75 -0.65 3.88
C ALA A 282 -2.91 -0.11 2.72
N GLY A 283 -3.43 0.89 2.05
CA GLY A 283 -2.78 1.62 0.95
C GLY A 283 -3.15 1.09 -0.42
N GLU A 284 -3.37 -0.20 -0.55
CA GLU A 284 -3.82 -0.87 -1.77
C GLU A 284 -4.75 -2.03 -1.40
N ALA A 285 -5.49 -2.55 -2.38
CA ALA A 285 -6.30 -3.74 -2.19
C ALA A 285 -5.40 -4.98 -2.01
N ILE A 286 -5.72 -5.81 -1.02
CA ILE A 286 -5.06 -7.11 -0.83
C ILE A 286 -5.85 -8.21 -1.53
N GLY A 287 -5.15 -9.15 -2.17
CA GLY A 287 -5.80 -10.30 -2.81
C GLY A 287 -6.56 -11.16 -1.81
N PRO A 288 -7.80 -11.59 -2.14
CA PRO A 288 -8.62 -12.39 -1.22
C PRO A 288 -7.94 -13.69 -0.78
N GLU A 289 -7.15 -14.32 -1.65
CA GLU A 289 -6.40 -15.54 -1.31
C GLU A 289 -5.32 -15.29 -0.24
N ILE A 290 -4.64 -14.16 -0.32
CA ILE A 290 -3.61 -13.75 0.65
C ILE A 290 -4.28 -13.47 2.00
N PHE A 291 -5.36 -12.71 1.95
CA PHE A 291 -6.14 -12.35 3.12
C PHE A 291 -6.70 -13.59 3.83
N GLU A 292 -7.33 -14.51 3.07
CA GLU A 292 -7.83 -15.80 3.56
C GLU A 292 -6.71 -16.65 4.16
N PHE A 293 -5.53 -16.70 3.52
CA PHE A 293 -4.39 -17.47 4.01
C PHE A 293 -4.00 -17.07 5.44
N PHE A 294 -3.76 -15.78 5.68
CA PHE A 294 -3.34 -15.31 7.00
C PHE A 294 -4.44 -15.48 8.05
N ARG A 295 -5.70 -15.19 7.70
CA ARG A 295 -6.84 -15.39 8.60
C ARG A 295 -7.05 -16.86 8.94
N SER A 296 -6.88 -17.77 7.98
CA SER A 296 -6.98 -19.22 8.21
C SER A 296 -5.96 -19.73 9.22
N LEU A 297 -4.77 -19.13 9.28
CA LEU A 297 -3.76 -19.41 10.29
C LEU A 297 -4.11 -18.86 11.69
N GLY A 298 -5.22 -18.13 11.84
CA GLY A 298 -5.64 -17.50 13.09
C GLY A 298 -4.97 -16.16 13.36
N ILE A 299 -4.46 -15.49 12.32
CA ILE A 299 -3.95 -14.12 12.40
C ILE A 299 -5.10 -13.18 12.09
N ASN A 300 -5.48 -12.33 13.05
CA ASN A 300 -6.54 -11.34 12.86
C ASN A 300 -6.05 -10.17 12.01
N ILE A 301 -5.86 -10.44 10.71
CA ILE A 301 -5.56 -9.40 9.73
C ILE A 301 -6.85 -8.71 9.31
N LYS A 302 -6.84 -7.39 9.30
CA LYS A 302 -7.92 -6.49 8.91
C LYS A 302 -7.45 -5.53 7.82
N GLN A 303 -8.39 -5.05 7.03
CA GLN A 303 -8.14 -3.91 6.14
C GLN A 303 -8.55 -2.62 6.84
N LEU A 304 -7.82 -1.55 6.55
CA LEU A 304 -8.22 -0.20 6.85
C LEU A 304 -8.09 0.68 5.62
N TYR A 305 -8.89 1.72 5.58
CA TYR A 305 -8.85 2.76 4.58
C TYR A 305 -8.62 4.10 5.25
N GLY A 306 -7.71 4.87 4.68
CA GLY A 306 -7.39 6.19 5.18
C GLY A 306 -6.38 6.92 4.31
N GLN A 307 -6.07 8.13 4.74
CA GLN A 307 -5.13 9.01 4.05
C GLN A 307 -4.45 9.92 5.05
N THR A 308 -3.39 10.60 4.62
CA THR A 308 -2.63 11.51 5.49
C THR A 308 -3.50 12.62 6.05
N GLU A 309 -4.41 13.15 5.26
CA GLU A 309 -5.37 14.19 5.61
C GLU A 309 -6.41 13.76 6.67
N ALA A 310 -6.55 12.45 6.90
CA ALA A 310 -7.39 11.86 7.96
C ALA A 310 -6.59 11.48 9.21
N THR A 311 -5.31 11.74 9.24
CA THR A 311 -4.40 11.17 10.26
C THR A 311 -4.57 9.65 10.34
N VAL A 312 -4.53 8.98 9.20
CA VAL A 312 -4.76 7.57 8.86
C VAL A 312 -6.24 7.18 8.77
N PHE A 313 -7.02 7.32 9.81
CA PHE A 313 -8.26 6.53 9.96
C PHE A 313 -9.50 7.17 9.31
N VAL A 314 -10.02 6.53 8.26
CA VAL A 314 -11.35 6.80 7.69
C VAL A 314 -12.28 5.61 7.95
N CYS A 315 -11.88 4.40 7.54
CA CYS A 315 -12.61 3.15 7.79
C CYS A 315 -11.68 2.06 8.33
N ALA A 316 -12.22 1.13 9.09
CA ALA A 316 -11.57 -0.12 9.45
C ALA A 316 -12.58 -1.24 9.68
N GLN A 317 -12.13 -2.47 9.60
CA GLN A 317 -12.97 -3.64 9.81
C GLN A 317 -13.08 -3.97 11.30
N PRO A 318 -14.30 -4.05 11.87
CA PRO A 318 -14.49 -4.52 13.24
C PRO A 318 -14.12 -6.00 13.40
N ASP A 319 -13.82 -6.42 14.63
CA ASP A 319 -13.62 -7.84 14.93
C ASP A 319 -14.90 -8.64 14.66
N GLY A 320 -14.76 -9.78 13.99
CA GLY A 320 -15.88 -10.65 13.61
C GLY A 320 -16.67 -10.17 12.38
N GLU A 321 -16.35 -9.01 11.81
CA GLU A 321 -17.01 -8.47 10.62
C GLU A 321 -15.99 -8.20 9.50
N VAL A 322 -15.05 -9.10 9.32
CA VAL A 322 -13.94 -8.92 8.38
C VAL A 322 -14.25 -9.53 7.02
N LYS A 323 -14.20 -8.73 5.96
CA LYS A 323 -14.47 -9.14 4.56
C LYS A 323 -13.29 -8.78 3.66
N ALA A 324 -12.91 -9.68 2.76
CA ALA A 324 -11.74 -9.49 1.90
C ALA A 324 -11.87 -8.35 0.87
N ASP A 325 -13.11 -8.00 0.50
CA ASP A 325 -13.42 -7.04 -0.57
C ASP A 325 -13.91 -5.68 -0.07
N THR A 326 -13.83 -5.41 1.26
CA THR A 326 -14.25 -4.15 1.87
C THR A 326 -13.13 -3.54 2.72
N VAL A 327 -13.23 -2.26 2.98
CA VAL A 327 -12.32 -1.56 3.91
C VAL A 327 -12.96 -1.33 5.28
N GLY A 328 -14.13 -1.91 5.53
CA GLY A 328 -14.82 -1.84 6.81
C GLY A 328 -15.81 -0.69 6.92
N LYS A 329 -16.15 -0.36 8.15
CA LYS A 329 -17.11 0.69 8.52
C LYS A 329 -16.39 1.97 8.91
N ALA A 330 -17.14 3.07 9.02
CA ALA A 330 -16.63 4.33 9.55
C ALA A 330 -15.88 4.11 10.87
N TYR A 331 -14.67 4.66 10.95
CA TYR A 331 -13.87 4.58 12.18
C TYR A 331 -14.54 5.36 13.31
N PRO A 332 -14.32 5.03 14.60
CA PRO A 332 -14.91 5.78 15.70
C PRO A 332 -14.62 7.29 15.62
N GLY A 333 -15.69 8.10 15.64
CA GLY A 333 -15.62 9.54 15.49
C GLY A 333 -15.50 10.05 14.05
N VAL A 334 -15.57 9.17 13.06
CA VAL A 334 -15.61 9.52 11.64
C VAL A 334 -17.04 9.46 11.13
N GLU A 335 -17.45 10.49 10.43
CA GLU A 335 -18.67 10.55 9.65
C GLU A 335 -18.33 10.34 8.17
N LEU A 336 -19.13 9.56 7.46
CA LEU A 336 -18.97 9.27 6.03
C LEU A 336 -20.19 9.69 5.24
N ARG A 337 -19.97 10.16 4.03
CA ARG A 337 -21.01 10.32 3.02
C ARG A 337 -20.45 10.06 1.62
N LEU A 338 -21.33 9.73 0.69
CA LEU A 338 -21.02 9.64 -0.73
C LEU A 338 -21.65 10.83 -1.45
N SER A 339 -20.96 11.36 -2.46
CA SER A 339 -21.52 12.33 -3.39
C SER A 339 -22.40 11.61 -4.44
N ASP A 340 -23.10 12.39 -5.27
CA ASP A 340 -23.89 11.87 -6.40
C ASP A 340 -23.04 11.08 -7.41
N ASN A 341 -21.73 11.34 -7.45
CA ASN A 341 -20.76 10.63 -8.27
C ASN A 341 -20.03 9.52 -7.52
N ASN A 342 -20.55 9.10 -6.35
CA ASN A 342 -19.99 8.08 -5.48
C ASN A 342 -18.60 8.39 -4.91
N GLU A 343 -18.14 9.65 -4.94
CA GLU A 343 -16.94 10.04 -4.24
C GLU A 343 -17.15 9.99 -2.73
N VAL A 344 -16.18 9.41 -2.03
CA VAL A 344 -16.19 9.27 -0.58
C VAL A 344 -15.76 10.58 0.07
N PHE A 345 -16.60 11.09 0.96
CA PHE A 345 -16.30 12.22 1.85
C PHE A 345 -16.30 11.76 3.30
N TYR A 346 -15.41 12.33 4.09
CA TYR A 346 -15.38 12.09 5.53
C TYR A 346 -15.22 13.39 6.32
N ARG A 347 -15.64 13.34 7.57
CA ARG A 347 -15.41 14.37 8.58
C ARG A 347 -15.02 13.68 9.88
N SER A 348 -13.95 14.15 10.55
CA SER A 348 -13.47 13.56 11.80
C SER A 348 -12.59 14.54 12.59
N PRO A 349 -12.35 14.30 13.88
CA PRO A 349 -11.37 15.04 14.66
C PRO A 349 -9.91 14.88 14.16
N GLY A 350 -9.64 13.85 13.36
CA GLY A 350 -8.34 13.59 12.74
C GLY A 350 -8.12 14.34 11.42
N VAL A 351 -9.09 15.14 10.94
CA VAL A 351 -8.95 15.92 9.71
C VAL A 351 -7.79 16.91 9.84
N PHE A 352 -6.92 16.91 8.87
CA PHE A 352 -5.75 17.79 8.78
C PHE A 352 -6.11 19.28 8.94
N HIS A 353 -5.16 20.06 9.43
CA HIS A 353 -5.35 21.51 9.57
C HIS A 353 -5.46 22.16 8.18
N SER A 354 -4.46 21.99 7.33
CA SER A 354 -4.38 22.56 5.99
C SER A 354 -3.27 21.90 5.18
N TYR A 355 -3.15 22.24 3.89
CA TYR A 355 -1.90 22.05 3.16
C TYR A 355 -1.00 23.28 3.36
N TYR A 356 0.27 23.03 3.70
CA TYR A 356 1.23 24.10 3.94
C TYR A 356 1.47 24.92 2.67
N LYS A 357 1.39 26.25 2.80
CA LYS A 357 1.51 27.23 1.69
C LYS A 357 0.57 26.98 0.49
N SER A 358 -0.51 26.20 0.66
CA SER A 358 -1.46 25.90 -0.43
C SER A 358 -2.92 26.06 0.03
N PRO A 359 -3.38 27.32 0.25
CA PRO A 359 -4.75 27.57 0.70
C PRO A 359 -5.81 27.14 -0.32
N GLU A 360 -5.51 27.27 -1.62
CA GLU A 360 -6.40 26.86 -2.71
C GLU A 360 -6.64 25.34 -2.67
N SER A 361 -5.57 24.54 -2.63
CA SER A 361 -5.70 23.08 -2.48
C SER A 361 -6.41 22.68 -1.20
N THR A 362 -6.23 23.45 -0.12
CA THR A 362 -6.95 23.21 1.13
C THR A 362 -8.46 23.41 0.94
N ALA A 363 -8.85 24.51 0.30
CA ALA A 363 -10.27 24.83 0.04
C ALA A 363 -10.92 23.85 -0.96
N GLU A 364 -10.15 23.34 -1.94
CA GLU A 364 -10.61 22.30 -2.87
C GLU A 364 -10.86 20.94 -2.18
N THR A 365 -10.03 20.62 -1.16
CA THR A 365 -10.07 19.31 -0.50
C THR A 365 -10.99 19.29 0.72
N LYS A 366 -11.03 20.39 1.49
CA LYS A 366 -11.80 20.51 2.74
C LYS A 366 -12.74 21.69 2.69
N ASP A 367 -14.04 21.44 2.85
CA ASP A 367 -15.06 22.48 2.89
C ASP A 367 -15.12 23.20 4.26
N SER A 368 -15.97 24.24 4.34
CA SER A 368 -16.16 25.06 5.55
C SER A 368 -16.82 24.30 6.71
N GLU A 369 -17.47 23.16 6.46
CA GLU A 369 -18.09 22.30 7.47
C GLU A 369 -17.13 21.19 7.97
N GLY A 370 -15.91 21.14 7.41
CA GLY A 370 -14.86 20.16 7.74
C GLY A 370 -15.00 18.83 7.03
N TRP A 371 -15.83 18.74 5.97
CA TRP A 371 -15.85 17.58 5.10
C TRP A 371 -14.67 17.58 4.15
N VAL A 372 -14.02 16.44 4.04
CA VAL A 372 -12.85 16.21 3.18
C VAL A 372 -13.23 15.28 2.04
N ALA A 373 -12.98 15.74 0.82
CA ALA A 373 -13.07 14.94 -0.39
C ALA A 373 -11.85 14.00 -0.47
N THR A 374 -12.07 12.69 -0.54
CA THR A 374 -10.96 11.73 -0.59
C THR A 374 -10.33 11.61 -1.96
N GLY A 375 -11.06 12.00 -3.00
CA GLY A 375 -10.69 11.70 -4.38
C GLY A 375 -10.87 10.24 -4.77
N ASP A 376 -11.45 9.41 -3.89
CA ASP A 376 -11.73 7.99 -4.14
C ASP A 376 -13.25 7.76 -4.26
N ALA A 377 -13.65 6.89 -5.17
CA ALA A 377 -15.03 6.48 -5.33
C ALA A 377 -15.28 5.15 -4.62
N GLY A 378 -16.48 5.00 -4.06
CA GLY A 378 -16.89 3.80 -3.35
C GLY A 378 -18.39 3.68 -3.20
N PHE A 379 -18.83 2.61 -2.61
CA PHE A 379 -20.23 2.38 -2.21
C PHE A 379 -20.29 1.53 -0.93
N PHE A 380 -21.42 1.57 -0.24
CA PHE A 380 -21.65 0.75 0.94
C PHE A 380 -22.30 -0.57 0.53
N ASP A 381 -21.86 -1.67 1.13
CA ASP A 381 -22.56 -2.95 1.04
C ASP A 381 -23.77 -2.96 2.01
N ASP A 382 -24.56 -4.06 1.95
CA ASP A 382 -25.77 -4.24 2.77
C ASP A 382 -25.50 -4.21 4.28
N ASP A 383 -24.27 -4.53 4.71
CA ASP A 383 -23.86 -4.53 6.12
C ASP A 383 -23.25 -3.17 6.54
N GLY A 384 -23.20 -2.19 5.62
CA GLY A 384 -22.67 -0.85 5.84
C GLY A 384 -21.14 -0.76 5.78
N HIS A 385 -20.48 -1.76 5.19
CA HIS A 385 -19.05 -1.68 4.90
C HIS A 385 -18.80 -0.87 3.62
N LEU A 386 -17.78 -0.02 3.65
CA LEU A 386 -17.34 0.71 2.47
C LEU A 386 -16.50 -0.19 1.56
N LYS A 387 -16.82 -0.17 0.27
CA LYS A 387 -15.99 -0.72 -0.81
C LYS A 387 -15.41 0.43 -1.61
N ILE A 388 -14.08 0.53 -1.65
CA ILE A 388 -13.37 1.47 -2.53
C ILE A 388 -13.19 0.78 -3.88
N ILE A 389 -13.54 1.47 -4.94
CA ILE A 389 -13.52 0.91 -6.31
C ILE A 389 -12.45 1.51 -7.20
N ASP A 390 -12.24 2.84 -7.13
CA ASP A 390 -11.25 3.54 -7.95
C ASP A 390 -11.05 4.98 -7.46
N ARG A 391 -10.20 5.75 -8.13
CA ARG A 391 -10.21 7.21 -7.99
C ARG A 391 -11.48 7.80 -8.60
N ALA A 392 -12.12 8.75 -7.91
CA ALA A 392 -13.38 9.33 -8.34
C ALA A 392 -13.34 9.92 -9.77
N LYS A 393 -12.21 10.53 -10.15
CA LYS A 393 -11.97 11.07 -11.50
C LYS A 393 -11.80 10.01 -12.58
N ASP A 394 -11.44 8.78 -12.21
CA ASP A 394 -11.17 7.67 -13.14
C ASP A 394 -12.39 6.75 -13.30
N VAL A 395 -13.40 6.90 -12.42
CA VAL A 395 -14.69 6.21 -12.55
C VAL A 395 -15.50 6.85 -13.64
N GLY A 396 -15.89 6.04 -14.63
CA GLY A 396 -16.76 6.43 -15.74
C GLY A 396 -18.10 5.72 -15.67
N ARG A 397 -18.86 5.81 -16.77
CA ARG A 397 -20.11 5.08 -16.97
C ARG A 397 -20.10 4.36 -18.31
N MET A 398 -20.63 3.15 -18.31
CA MET A 398 -20.94 2.43 -19.54
C MET A 398 -22.12 3.11 -20.27
N LYS A 399 -22.36 2.76 -21.54
CA LYS A 399 -23.51 3.30 -22.30
C LYS A 399 -24.87 2.95 -21.73
N ASP A 400 -24.97 1.87 -20.96
CA ASP A 400 -26.19 1.45 -20.25
C ASP A 400 -26.41 2.18 -18.91
N GLY A 401 -25.47 3.09 -18.55
CA GLY A 401 -25.49 3.86 -17.31
C GLY A 401 -24.85 3.15 -16.11
N THR A 402 -24.48 1.89 -16.22
CA THR A 402 -23.74 1.20 -15.15
C THR A 402 -22.37 1.82 -14.94
N MET A 403 -21.86 1.71 -13.72
CA MET A 403 -20.56 2.29 -13.37
C MET A 403 -19.43 1.50 -14.02
N PHE A 404 -18.40 2.21 -14.48
CA PHE A 404 -17.15 1.64 -14.97
C PHE A 404 -16.00 2.09 -14.07
N ALA A 405 -15.49 1.16 -13.27
CA ALA A 405 -14.37 1.38 -12.37
C ALA A 405 -13.16 0.54 -12.85
N PRO A 406 -12.30 1.11 -13.73
CA PRO A 406 -11.24 0.35 -14.37
C PRO A 406 -10.27 -0.29 -13.37
N LYS A 407 -9.88 0.45 -12.32
CA LYS A 407 -8.92 -0.05 -11.33
C LYS A 407 -9.45 -1.23 -10.53
N TYR A 408 -10.75 -1.24 -10.23
CA TYR A 408 -11.40 -2.35 -9.55
C TYR A 408 -11.31 -3.65 -10.37
N ILE A 409 -11.60 -3.56 -11.66
CA ILE A 409 -11.52 -4.68 -12.60
C ILE A 409 -10.07 -5.16 -12.74
N GLU A 410 -9.15 -4.22 -12.94
CA GLU A 410 -7.71 -4.47 -13.09
C GLU A 410 -7.14 -5.17 -11.85
N ASN A 411 -7.45 -4.68 -10.65
CA ASN A 411 -6.99 -5.28 -9.39
C ASN A 411 -7.55 -6.70 -9.21
N LYS A 412 -8.83 -6.94 -9.52
CA LYS A 412 -9.41 -8.28 -9.46
C LYS A 412 -8.70 -9.26 -10.39
N LEU A 413 -8.33 -8.83 -11.59
CA LEU A 413 -7.58 -9.67 -12.53
C LEU A 413 -6.13 -9.90 -12.07
N LYS A 414 -5.49 -8.90 -11.50
CA LYS A 414 -4.13 -9.00 -10.97
C LYS A 414 -3.99 -9.91 -9.75
N PHE A 415 -5.08 -10.28 -9.09
CA PHE A 415 -5.05 -11.30 -8.04
C PHE A 415 -4.78 -12.72 -8.56
N PHE A 416 -4.94 -12.95 -9.87
CA PHE A 416 -4.53 -14.22 -10.46
C PHE A 416 -3.01 -14.21 -10.74
N PRO A 417 -2.27 -15.25 -10.33
CA PRO A 417 -0.81 -15.27 -10.43
C PRO A 417 -0.29 -15.23 -11.88
N TYR A 418 -1.16 -15.51 -12.86
CA TYR A 418 -0.81 -15.53 -14.28
C TYR A 418 -0.85 -14.16 -14.95
N ILE A 419 -1.41 -13.15 -14.26
CA ILE A 419 -1.65 -11.81 -14.80
C ILE A 419 -0.76 -10.80 -14.08
N LYS A 420 0.13 -10.15 -14.82
CA LYS A 420 1.07 -9.14 -14.30
C LYS A 420 0.46 -7.76 -14.23
N GLU A 421 -0.08 -7.31 -15.35
CA GLU A 421 -0.75 -6.00 -15.47
C GLU A 421 -1.97 -6.09 -16.38
N VAL A 422 -2.93 -5.21 -16.11
CA VAL A 422 -4.16 -5.06 -16.89
C VAL A 422 -4.46 -3.59 -17.08
N VAL A 423 -4.95 -3.23 -18.27
CA VAL A 423 -5.52 -1.91 -18.52
C VAL A 423 -6.90 -2.10 -19.13
N ALA A 424 -7.93 -1.73 -18.36
CA ALA A 424 -9.33 -1.87 -18.75
C ALA A 424 -9.87 -0.58 -19.39
N PHE A 425 -10.73 -0.71 -20.39
CA PHE A 425 -11.38 0.36 -21.14
C PHE A 425 -12.88 0.08 -21.22
N GLY A 426 -13.72 1.06 -20.90
CA GLY A 426 -15.19 0.86 -20.88
C GLY A 426 -15.98 2.15 -20.81
N ASN A 427 -15.38 3.27 -20.42
CA ASN A 427 -16.09 4.55 -20.30
C ASN A 427 -16.77 4.92 -21.62
N GLU A 428 -18.09 5.21 -21.56
CA GLU A 428 -18.94 5.52 -22.71
C GLU A 428 -19.04 4.42 -23.78
N LYS A 429 -18.58 3.18 -23.47
CA LYS A 429 -18.64 2.02 -24.39
C LYS A 429 -19.83 1.12 -24.07
N ILE A 430 -20.17 0.25 -25.03
CA ILE A 430 -21.26 -0.72 -24.89
C ILE A 430 -20.82 -1.91 -24.01
N PHE A 431 -19.51 -2.21 -24.00
CA PHE A 431 -18.89 -3.27 -23.21
C PHE A 431 -17.48 -2.88 -22.77
N ALA A 432 -16.98 -3.49 -21.75
CA ALA A 432 -15.60 -3.30 -21.34
C ALA A 432 -14.66 -4.20 -22.14
N SER A 433 -13.44 -3.68 -22.37
CA SER A 433 -12.34 -4.41 -23.03
C SER A 433 -11.04 -4.25 -22.22
N ALA A 434 -10.05 -5.12 -22.43
CA ALA A 434 -8.80 -5.07 -21.68
C ALA A 434 -7.56 -5.43 -22.52
N LEU A 435 -6.47 -4.71 -22.23
CA LEU A 435 -5.10 -5.13 -22.57
C LEU A 435 -4.53 -5.85 -21.34
N ILE A 436 -3.99 -7.05 -21.52
CA ILE A 436 -3.50 -7.88 -20.41
C ILE A 436 -2.05 -8.27 -20.67
N CYS A 437 -1.19 -8.08 -19.67
CA CYS A 437 0.17 -8.62 -19.62
C CYS A 437 0.18 -9.86 -18.76
N ILE A 438 0.75 -10.95 -19.27
CA ILE A 438 0.96 -12.18 -18.48
C ILE A 438 2.17 -12.00 -17.55
N ASP A 439 2.20 -12.74 -16.44
CA ASP A 439 3.41 -12.93 -15.65
C ASP A 439 4.25 -14.04 -16.26
N ILE A 440 5.41 -13.67 -16.84
CA ILE A 440 6.25 -14.61 -17.58
C ILE A 440 6.76 -15.76 -16.71
N GLU A 441 7.05 -15.51 -15.42
CA GLU A 441 7.56 -16.55 -14.52
C GLU A 441 6.45 -17.54 -14.15
N ALA A 442 5.28 -17.04 -13.76
CA ALA A 442 4.16 -17.89 -13.37
C ALA A 442 3.59 -18.68 -14.55
N VAL A 443 3.39 -18.00 -15.71
CA VAL A 443 2.88 -18.66 -16.93
C VAL A 443 3.93 -19.59 -17.54
N GLY A 444 5.23 -19.24 -17.48
CA GLY A 444 6.32 -20.09 -17.89
C GLY A 444 6.37 -21.39 -17.09
N ASN A 445 6.34 -21.31 -15.77
CA ASN A 445 6.26 -22.47 -14.88
C ASN A 445 5.00 -23.33 -15.14
N TRP A 446 3.87 -22.69 -15.42
CA TRP A 446 2.63 -23.37 -15.79
C TRP A 446 2.75 -24.11 -17.13
N ALA A 447 3.41 -23.50 -18.13
CA ALA A 447 3.66 -24.06 -19.46
C ALA A 447 4.63 -25.26 -19.39
N GLU A 448 5.73 -25.12 -18.64
CA GLU A 448 6.72 -26.19 -18.46
C GLU A 448 6.10 -27.45 -17.82
N LYS A 449 5.27 -27.28 -16.79
CA LYS A 449 4.53 -28.39 -16.16
C LYS A 449 3.59 -29.13 -17.13
N ARG A 450 3.28 -28.53 -18.29
CA ARG A 450 2.41 -29.07 -19.35
C ARG A 450 3.18 -29.48 -20.62
N ASN A 451 4.52 -29.39 -20.57
CA ASN A 451 5.40 -29.63 -21.71
C ASN A 451 5.09 -28.70 -22.91
N LEU A 452 4.63 -27.49 -22.65
CA LEU A 452 4.42 -26.48 -23.69
C LEU A 452 5.73 -25.71 -23.89
N ALA A 453 6.36 -25.92 -25.04
CA ALA A 453 7.60 -25.23 -25.39
C ALA A 453 7.32 -23.79 -25.84
N TYR A 454 8.15 -22.85 -25.44
CA TYR A 454 8.09 -21.45 -25.86
C TYR A 454 9.50 -20.85 -25.92
N SER A 455 9.69 -19.80 -26.74
CA SER A 455 10.99 -19.17 -26.96
C SER A 455 11.19 -17.85 -26.16
N GLY A 456 10.14 -17.31 -25.59
CA GLY A 456 10.15 -16.05 -24.81
C GLY A 456 8.75 -15.50 -24.60
N TYR A 457 8.67 -14.28 -24.05
CA TYR A 457 7.41 -13.65 -23.68
C TYR A 457 6.41 -13.57 -24.84
N THR A 458 6.84 -13.02 -25.99
CA THR A 458 5.98 -12.81 -27.16
C THR A 458 5.39 -14.12 -27.71
N ASP A 459 6.20 -15.19 -27.75
CA ASP A 459 5.72 -16.52 -28.16
C ASP A 459 4.76 -17.11 -27.12
N LEU A 460 5.09 -16.98 -25.82
CA LEU A 460 4.28 -17.51 -24.74
C LEU A 460 2.91 -16.82 -24.69
N SER A 461 2.87 -15.48 -24.76
CA SER A 461 1.63 -14.70 -24.74
C SER A 461 0.74 -14.95 -25.98
N ALA A 462 1.29 -15.38 -27.09
CA ALA A 462 0.55 -15.70 -28.31
C ALA A 462 -0.07 -17.13 -28.31
N ARG A 463 0.29 -17.99 -27.33
CA ARG A 463 -0.20 -19.36 -27.26
C ARG A 463 -1.68 -19.44 -26.94
N LYS A 464 -2.39 -20.32 -27.69
CA LYS A 464 -3.82 -20.55 -27.44
C LYS A 464 -4.09 -21.03 -26.02
N GLU A 465 -3.26 -21.90 -25.49
CA GLU A 465 -3.37 -22.47 -24.13
C GLU A 465 -3.24 -21.38 -23.06
N VAL A 466 -2.43 -20.35 -23.30
CA VAL A 466 -2.28 -19.19 -22.40
C VAL A 466 -3.50 -18.29 -22.51
N TYR A 467 -4.05 -18.08 -23.71
CA TYR A 467 -5.32 -17.39 -23.87
C TYR A 467 -6.46 -18.10 -23.13
N ASP A 468 -6.52 -19.45 -23.20
CA ASP A 468 -7.52 -20.25 -22.50
C ASP A 468 -7.35 -20.16 -20.97
N LEU A 469 -6.10 -20.11 -20.48
CA LEU A 469 -5.78 -19.90 -19.07
C LEU A 469 -6.27 -18.53 -18.58
N VAL A 470 -5.95 -17.45 -19.30
CA VAL A 470 -6.34 -16.08 -18.96
C VAL A 470 -7.86 -15.89 -19.09
N GLN A 471 -8.49 -16.55 -20.08
CA GLN A 471 -9.94 -16.53 -20.23
C GLN A 471 -10.66 -16.99 -18.96
N ASN A 472 -10.21 -18.07 -18.33
CA ASN A 472 -10.81 -18.54 -17.07
C ASN A 472 -10.69 -17.48 -15.96
N CYS A 473 -9.59 -16.72 -15.92
CA CYS A 473 -9.44 -15.62 -14.95
C CYS A 473 -10.45 -14.51 -15.23
N VAL A 474 -10.60 -14.10 -16.49
CA VAL A 474 -11.54 -13.04 -16.89
C VAL A 474 -12.99 -13.47 -16.65
N GLU A 475 -13.36 -14.70 -16.96
CA GLU A 475 -14.70 -15.26 -16.71
C GLU A 475 -15.04 -15.30 -15.20
N THR A 476 -14.06 -15.59 -14.36
CA THR A 476 -14.22 -15.55 -12.90
C THR A 476 -14.52 -14.13 -12.43
N VAL A 477 -13.76 -13.14 -12.90
CA VAL A 477 -14.01 -11.72 -12.57
C VAL A 477 -15.35 -11.25 -13.10
N ASN A 478 -15.72 -11.62 -14.33
CA ASN A 478 -17.02 -11.29 -14.91
C ASN A 478 -18.18 -11.86 -14.08
N SER A 479 -18.04 -13.08 -13.59
CA SER A 479 -19.05 -13.71 -12.72
C SER A 479 -19.22 -12.97 -11.39
N ASP A 480 -18.14 -12.39 -10.86
CA ASP A 480 -18.22 -11.54 -9.66
C ASP A 480 -18.88 -10.19 -9.97
N LEU A 481 -18.50 -9.55 -11.08
CA LEU A 481 -19.10 -8.28 -11.51
C LEU A 481 -20.61 -8.42 -11.79
N ALA A 482 -21.02 -9.55 -12.36
CA ALA A 482 -22.44 -9.81 -12.66
C ALA A 482 -23.35 -9.84 -11.42
N ARG A 483 -22.79 -10.15 -10.22
CA ARG A 483 -23.53 -10.17 -8.96
C ARG A 483 -23.76 -8.79 -8.35
N ASP A 484 -23.01 -7.78 -8.82
CA ASP A 484 -23.06 -6.42 -8.30
C ASP A 484 -23.88 -5.55 -9.26
N GLU A 485 -25.04 -5.07 -8.81
CA GLU A 485 -25.94 -4.27 -9.63
C GLU A 485 -25.29 -2.99 -10.18
N THR A 486 -24.33 -2.44 -9.44
CA THR A 486 -23.64 -1.20 -9.80
C THR A 486 -22.61 -1.42 -10.92
N LEU A 487 -21.96 -2.60 -10.93
CA LEU A 487 -20.82 -2.91 -11.79
C LEU A 487 -21.11 -3.95 -12.88
N ARG A 488 -22.31 -4.53 -12.89
CA ARG A 488 -22.67 -5.64 -13.80
C ARG A 488 -22.46 -5.38 -15.28
N GLY A 489 -22.59 -4.13 -15.72
CA GLY A 489 -22.34 -3.73 -17.12
C GLY A 489 -20.85 -3.60 -17.48
N SER A 490 -19.98 -3.60 -16.47
CA SER A 490 -18.53 -3.45 -16.66
C SER A 490 -17.79 -4.76 -16.94
N GLN A 491 -18.50 -5.85 -17.23
CA GLN A 491 -17.90 -7.12 -17.60
C GLN A 491 -17.02 -6.98 -18.85
N ILE A 492 -15.84 -7.59 -18.81
CA ILE A 492 -14.93 -7.61 -19.96
C ILE A 492 -15.47 -8.56 -20.99
N LYS A 493 -15.85 -8.03 -22.15
CA LYS A 493 -16.31 -8.80 -23.29
C LYS A 493 -15.17 -9.20 -24.23
N ARG A 494 -14.17 -8.32 -24.38
CA ARG A 494 -13.06 -8.55 -25.33
C ARG A 494 -11.73 -8.17 -24.68
N TYR A 495 -10.72 -8.99 -24.91
CA TYR A 495 -9.35 -8.72 -24.47
C TYR A 495 -8.31 -9.22 -25.45
N LEU A 496 -7.09 -8.72 -25.32
CA LEU A 496 -5.91 -9.27 -25.96
C LEU A 496 -4.75 -9.36 -24.97
N LEU A 497 -3.82 -10.29 -25.22
CA LEU A 497 -2.58 -10.38 -24.47
C LEU A 497 -1.52 -9.55 -25.17
N LEU A 498 -0.88 -8.63 -24.45
CA LEU A 498 0.20 -7.81 -25.00
C LEU A 498 1.42 -8.69 -25.29
N HIS A 499 2.19 -8.27 -26.30
CA HIS A 499 3.40 -8.96 -26.77
C HIS A 499 4.64 -8.75 -25.88
N LYS A 500 4.53 -7.85 -24.88
CA LYS A 500 5.56 -7.54 -23.88
C LYS A 500 4.92 -7.12 -22.57
N GLU A 501 5.68 -7.12 -21.49
CA GLU A 501 5.29 -6.46 -20.23
C GLU A 501 5.32 -4.94 -20.41
N LEU A 502 4.50 -4.24 -19.61
CA LEU A 502 4.60 -2.78 -19.52
C LEU A 502 5.88 -2.38 -18.77
N ASP A 503 6.58 -1.38 -19.29
CA ASP A 503 7.89 -1.00 -18.81
C ASP A 503 7.96 0.47 -18.37
N ALA A 504 8.82 0.75 -17.36
CA ALA A 504 9.03 2.09 -16.83
C ALA A 504 9.90 2.95 -17.77
N ASP A 505 10.87 2.34 -18.45
CA ASP A 505 11.77 3.04 -19.36
C ASP A 505 11.05 3.46 -20.65
N ASP A 506 10.03 2.69 -21.03
CA ASP A 506 9.09 3.06 -22.11
C ASP A 506 8.02 4.08 -21.63
N GLY A 507 8.05 4.50 -20.38
CA GLY A 507 7.12 5.45 -19.79
C GLY A 507 5.71 4.90 -19.54
N GLU A 508 5.46 3.61 -19.74
CA GLU A 508 4.14 2.97 -19.65
C GLU A 508 3.67 2.79 -18.22
N ILE A 509 4.61 2.60 -17.31
CA ILE A 509 4.38 2.55 -15.86
C ILE A 509 5.33 3.49 -15.13
N THR A 510 5.00 3.89 -13.91
CA THR A 510 5.92 4.62 -13.04
C THR A 510 6.96 3.66 -12.44
N ARG A 511 8.04 4.20 -11.83
CA ARG A 511 9.02 3.40 -11.05
C ARG A 511 8.38 2.67 -9.87
N THR A 512 7.24 3.16 -9.38
CA THR A 512 6.40 2.48 -8.36
C THR A 512 5.36 1.56 -8.96
N ARG A 513 5.51 1.17 -10.25
CA ARG A 513 4.65 0.24 -11.01
C ARG A 513 3.18 0.68 -11.17
N LYS A 514 2.90 1.97 -11.16
CA LYS A 514 1.56 2.49 -11.47
C LYS A 514 1.43 2.73 -12.98
N VAL A 515 0.40 2.16 -13.61
CA VAL A 515 0.11 2.32 -15.04
C VAL A 515 -0.19 3.78 -15.38
N ARG A 516 0.48 4.30 -16.41
CA ARG A 516 0.22 5.63 -16.98
C ARG A 516 -0.80 5.53 -18.08
N ARG A 517 -2.07 5.48 -17.72
CA ARG A 517 -3.21 5.21 -18.61
C ARG A 517 -3.21 6.06 -19.88
N ARG A 518 -2.89 7.36 -19.77
CA ARG A 518 -2.80 8.26 -20.93
C ARG A 518 -1.75 7.80 -21.95
N ILE A 519 -0.56 7.43 -21.48
CA ILE A 519 0.52 6.93 -22.34
C ILE A 519 0.12 5.61 -23.01
N ILE A 520 -0.53 4.72 -22.26
CA ILE A 520 -1.07 3.47 -22.81
C ILE A 520 -2.11 3.76 -23.89
N SER A 521 -3.03 4.70 -23.65
CA SER A 521 -4.05 5.07 -24.64
C SER A 521 -3.44 5.67 -25.90
N ASP A 522 -2.41 6.49 -25.77
CA ASP A 522 -1.72 7.12 -26.91
C ASP A 522 -0.89 6.05 -27.68
N LYS A 523 -0.15 5.18 -26.99
CA LYS A 523 0.75 4.19 -27.60
C LYS A 523 0.02 3.02 -28.24
N TYR A 524 -1.05 2.53 -27.59
CA TYR A 524 -1.80 1.35 -28.00
C TYR A 524 -3.20 1.67 -28.56
N GLY A 525 -3.41 2.93 -29.01
CA GLY A 525 -4.71 3.38 -29.51
C GLY A 525 -5.30 2.52 -30.63
N GLU A 526 -4.46 2.01 -31.53
CA GLU A 526 -4.89 1.09 -32.60
C GLU A 526 -5.38 -0.26 -32.08
N LEU A 527 -4.74 -0.81 -31.04
CA LEU A 527 -5.18 -2.05 -30.39
C LEU A 527 -6.49 -1.85 -29.64
N ILE A 528 -6.63 -0.70 -28.97
CA ILE A 528 -7.85 -0.33 -28.26
C ILE A 528 -9.01 -0.17 -29.25
N GLY A 529 -8.76 0.48 -30.42
CA GLY A 529 -9.73 0.57 -31.49
C GLY A 529 -10.14 -0.80 -32.07
N ALA A 530 -9.18 -1.72 -32.19
CA ALA A 530 -9.46 -3.07 -32.64
C ALA A 530 -10.29 -3.89 -31.64
N LEU A 531 -10.09 -3.65 -30.34
CA LEU A 531 -10.94 -4.24 -29.29
C LEU A 531 -12.38 -3.74 -29.33
N ASP A 532 -12.60 -2.53 -29.80
CA ASP A 532 -13.94 -1.95 -29.93
C ASP A 532 -14.69 -2.41 -31.18
N ASP A 533 -13.98 -2.91 -32.20
CA ASP A 533 -14.57 -3.41 -33.46
C ASP A 533 -14.91 -4.91 -33.36
N PRO A 534 -16.21 -5.30 -33.32
CA PRO A 534 -16.60 -6.71 -33.21
C PRO A 534 -16.13 -7.61 -34.35
N GLN A 535 -15.75 -7.05 -35.51
CA GLN A 535 -15.33 -7.82 -36.67
C GLN A 535 -13.84 -8.18 -36.62
N GLN A 536 -13.04 -7.48 -35.82
CA GLN A 536 -11.61 -7.75 -35.70
C GLN A 536 -11.34 -8.88 -34.71
N THR A 537 -10.68 -9.90 -35.14
CA THR A 537 -10.22 -11.06 -34.33
C THR A 537 -8.73 -11.07 -34.07
N HIS A 538 -7.96 -10.29 -34.86
CA HIS A 538 -6.51 -10.14 -34.75
C HIS A 538 -6.10 -8.72 -35.09
N ARG A 539 -4.97 -8.27 -34.55
CA ARG A 539 -4.35 -7.00 -34.94
C ARG A 539 -2.82 -7.13 -34.91
N GLU A 540 -2.18 -6.78 -36.03
CA GLU A 540 -0.73 -6.63 -36.06
C GLU A 540 -0.29 -5.35 -35.35
N ILE A 541 0.80 -5.44 -34.59
CA ILE A 541 1.49 -4.30 -33.99
C ILE A 541 2.95 -4.30 -34.43
N ASP A 542 3.47 -3.10 -34.74
CA ASP A 542 4.89 -2.82 -34.94
C ASP A 542 5.28 -1.76 -33.90
N SER A 543 5.85 -2.19 -32.80
CA SER A 543 6.18 -1.30 -31.67
C SER A 543 7.68 -1.24 -31.44
N GLN A 544 8.15 -0.04 -31.11
CA GLN A 544 9.50 0.15 -30.59
C GLN A 544 9.58 -0.30 -29.14
N MET A 545 10.66 -1.00 -28.81
CA MET A 545 11.00 -1.43 -27.47
C MET A 545 12.40 -0.96 -27.13
N THR A 546 12.56 -0.36 -25.98
CA THR A 546 13.88 0.00 -25.42
C THR A 546 14.38 -1.15 -24.56
N PHE A 547 15.57 -1.69 -24.87
CA PHE A 547 16.21 -2.73 -24.06
C PHE A 547 16.94 -2.10 -22.86
N GLU A 548 17.19 -2.90 -21.82
CA GLU A 548 17.91 -2.47 -20.60
C GLU A 548 19.27 -1.78 -20.88
N ASP A 549 19.91 -2.11 -22.01
CA ASP A 549 21.17 -1.50 -22.46
C ASP A 549 20.98 -0.20 -23.27
N GLY A 550 19.75 0.31 -23.36
CA GLY A 550 19.38 1.54 -24.08
C GLY A 550 19.25 1.39 -25.60
N ARG A 551 19.44 0.19 -26.15
CA ARG A 551 19.19 -0.06 -27.59
C ARG A 551 17.70 -0.06 -27.86
N VAL A 552 17.29 0.48 -29.00
CA VAL A 552 15.91 0.47 -29.49
C VAL A 552 15.76 -0.58 -30.59
N GLY A 553 14.80 -1.47 -30.43
CA GLY A 553 14.44 -2.48 -31.44
C GLY A 553 12.95 -2.45 -31.78
N ASN A 554 12.59 -2.90 -32.97
CA ASN A 554 11.19 -3.04 -33.37
C ASN A 554 10.74 -4.49 -33.15
N VAL A 555 9.58 -4.64 -32.52
CA VAL A 555 8.93 -5.94 -32.33
C VAL A 555 7.63 -5.95 -33.11
N LYS A 556 7.52 -6.91 -34.04
CA LYS A 556 6.27 -7.17 -34.75
C LYS A 556 5.58 -8.38 -34.16
N ALA A 557 4.32 -8.22 -33.84
CA ALA A 557 3.49 -9.31 -33.32
C ALA A 557 2.07 -9.22 -33.89
N ASP A 558 1.49 -10.38 -34.17
CA ASP A 558 0.06 -10.52 -34.47
C ASP A 558 -0.67 -10.94 -33.21
N LEU A 559 -1.50 -10.03 -32.69
CA LEU A 559 -2.19 -10.20 -31.41
C LEU A 559 -3.62 -10.67 -31.63
N GLN A 560 -3.95 -11.83 -31.08
CA GLN A 560 -5.30 -12.38 -31.10
C GLN A 560 -6.22 -11.57 -30.18
N ILE A 561 -7.41 -11.22 -30.68
CA ILE A 561 -8.48 -10.66 -29.86
C ILE A 561 -9.42 -11.78 -29.46
N ARG A 562 -9.58 -11.99 -28.16
CA ARG A 562 -10.48 -13.00 -27.61
C ARG A 562 -11.80 -12.35 -27.18
N GLU A 563 -12.92 -12.93 -27.62
CA GLU A 563 -14.26 -12.54 -27.17
C GLU A 563 -14.79 -13.52 -26.14
N ILE A 564 -15.41 -13.00 -25.08
CA ILE A 564 -15.99 -13.76 -23.96
C ILE A 564 -17.49 -13.54 -23.91
N LYS A 565 -18.21 -14.59 -23.61
CA LYS A 565 -19.64 -14.51 -23.34
C LYS A 565 -19.86 -13.86 -21.98
N LEU A 566 -20.67 -12.80 -21.94
CA LEU A 566 -21.08 -12.15 -20.67
C LEU A 566 -22.05 -13.04 -19.91
N VAL A 567 -22.02 -12.93 -18.57
CA VAL A 567 -22.85 -13.71 -17.63
C VAL A 567 -24.16 -12.97 -17.32
#